data_2baac26a06f004af79cf6a92d76f1224
#
_entry.id   2baac26a06f004af79cf6a92d76f1224
#
_cell.length_a   1.000
_cell.length_b   1.000
_cell.length_c   1.000
_cell.angle_alpha   90.00
_cell.angle_beta   90.00
_cell.angle_gamma   90.00
#
_symmetry.space_group_name_H-M   'P 1'
#
loop_
_entity.id
_entity.type
_entity.pdbx_description
1 polymer ?
#
loop_
_entity_poly.entity_id
_entity_poly.type
_entity_poly.pdbx_seq_one_letter_code
_entity_poly.pdbx_strand_id
1 'polypeptide(L)'
;MSPFADTFYQIRMRYGIRQKELAQIMGFEQTYLSAIEVDKKGPPSNEFIHRFIQKLQLTELEASQLFDAAEASQRKFTLNKELHQDVFWMMRDMRARLPELSTVQINLIREILNLKDTLAQKPIETIRPIKRRRNQEAKM
;
A
#
# COMPACT_ATOMS: atom_id res chain seq x y z
N MET A 1 -0.03 -14.67 -1.39
CA MET A 1 0.28 -14.07 -2.71
C MET A 1 0.26 -12.56 -2.57
N SER A 2 1.31 -11.88 -3.01
CA SER A 2 1.36 -10.43 -2.92
C SER A 2 0.40 -9.77 -3.90
N PRO A 3 0.02 -8.50 -3.68
CA PRO A 3 -0.82 -7.78 -4.63
C PRO A 3 -0.25 -7.77 -6.05
N PHE A 4 1.07 -7.61 -6.19
CA PHE A 4 1.68 -7.62 -7.52
C PHE A 4 1.58 -8.97 -8.20
N ALA A 5 1.93 -10.04 -7.49
CA ALA A 5 1.87 -11.39 -8.05
C ALA A 5 0.46 -11.74 -8.52
N ASP A 6 -0.55 -11.39 -7.71
CA ASP A 6 -1.94 -11.61 -8.05
C ASP A 6 -2.37 -10.80 -9.28
N THR A 7 -2.08 -9.49 -9.28
CA THR A 7 -2.44 -8.61 -10.41
C THR A 7 -1.77 -9.05 -11.69
N PHE A 8 -0.47 -9.38 -11.63
CA PHE A 8 0.29 -9.86 -12.78
C PHE A 8 -0.31 -11.14 -13.34
N TYR A 9 -0.60 -12.11 -12.46
CA TYR A 9 -1.23 -13.36 -12.84
C TYR A 9 -2.59 -13.13 -13.49
N GLN A 10 -3.45 -12.29 -12.88
CA GLN A 10 -4.79 -12.02 -13.40
C GLN A 10 -4.75 -11.38 -14.79
N ILE A 11 -3.84 -10.44 -15.01
CA ILE A 11 -3.68 -9.80 -16.31
C ILE A 11 -3.21 -10.82 -17.35
N ARG A 12 -2.19 -11.63 -17.00
CA ARG A 12 -1.69 -12.66 -17.91
C ARG A 12 -2.80 -13.63 -18.31
N MET A 13 -3.60 -14.09 -17.35
CA MET A 13 -4.72 -14.99 -17.60
C MET A 13 -5.81 -14.34 -18.45
N ARG A 14 -6.09 -13.07 -18.20
CA ARG A 14 -7.08 -12.31 -18.98
C ARG A 14 -6.70 -12.22 -20.45
N TYR A 15 -5.41 -12.11 -20.74
CA TYR A 15 -4.89 -12.05 -22.10
C TYR A 15 -4.66 -13.45 -22.69
N GLY A 16 -4.89 -14.52 -21.93
CA GLY A 16 -4.77 -15.89 -22.41
C GLY A 16 -3.35 -16.30 -22.76
N ILE A 17 -2.34 -15.73 -22.13
CA ILE A 17 -0.94 -15.96 -22.45
C ILE A 17 -0.32 -16.88 -21.40
N ARG A 18 0.37 -17.93 -21.85
CA ARG A 18 1.10 -18.84 -20.96
C ARG A 18 2.40 -18.19 -20.49
N GLN A 19 2.89 -18.62 -19.31
CA GLN A 19 4.17 -18.12 -18.79
C GLN A 19 5.30 -18.22 -19.81
N LYS A 20 5.41 -19.35 -20.48
CA LYS A 20 6.47 -19.59 -21.46
C LYS A 20 6.38 -18.62 -22.64
N GLU A 21 5.18 -18.40 -23.13
CA GLU A 21 4.93 -17.45 -24.22
C GLU A 21 5.26 -16.02 -23.81
N LEU A 22 4.83 -15.63 -22.62
CA LEU A 22 5.11 -14.30 -22.09
C LEU A 22 6.60 -14.09 -21.90
N ALA A 23 7.30 -15.09 -21.37
CA ALA A 23 8.75 -15.04 -21.22
C ALA A 23 9.45 -14.78 -22.54
N GLN A 24 9.03 -15.44 -23.61
CA GLN A 24 9.59 -15.22 -24.94
C GLN A 24 9.28 -13.82 -25.46
N ILE A 25 8.07 -13.34 -25.28
CA ILE A 25 7.66 -11.99 -25.71
C ILE A 25 8.47 -10.93 -24.99
N MET A 26 8.71 -11.11 -23.69
CA MET A 26 9.40 -10.13 -22.86
C MET A 26 10.93 -10.25 -22.87
N GLY A 27 11.46 -11.36 -23.38
CA GLY A 27 12.90 -11.62 -23.37
C GLY A 27 13.46 -12.04 -22.02
N PHE A 28 12.65 -12.68 -21.20
CA PHE A 28 13.05 -13.23 -19.90
C PHE A 28 12.95 -14.75 -19.89
N GLU A 29 13.54 -15.39 -18.90
CA GLU A 29 13.37 -16.82 -18.69
C GLU A 29 12.05 -17.13 -18.00
N GLN A 30 11.45 -18.26 -18.33
CA GLN A 30 10.18 -18.68 -17.71
C GLN A 30 10.32 -18.83 -16.19
N THR A 31 11.46 -19.30 -15.72
CA THR A 31 11.74 -19.46 -14.29
C THR A 31 11.66 -18.13 -13.54
N TYR A 32 12.07 -17.04 -14.18
CA TYR A 32 11.97 -15.70 -13.60
C TYR A 32 10.50 -15.28 -13.44
N LEU A 33 9.68 -15.46 -14.48
CA LEU A 33 8.27 -15.15 -14.39
C LEU A 33 7.54 -16.01 -13.37
N SER A 34 7.88 -17.28 -13.30
CA SER A 34 7.34 -18.19 -12.30
C SER A 34 7.68 -17.71 -10.88
N ALA A 35 8.92 -17.28 -10.68
CA ALA A 35 9.36 -16.76 -9.38
C ALA A 35 8.57 -15.50 -8.96
N ILE A 36 8.23 -14.64 -9.92
CA ILE A 36 7.39 -13.46 -9.66
C ILE A 36 5.99 -13.89 -9.22
N GLU A 37 5.38 -14.82 -9.92
CA GLU A 37 4.01 -15.25 -9.63
C GLU A 37 3.87 -16.01 -8.31
N VAL A 38 4.93 -16.67 -7.85
CA VAL A 38 4.91 -17.39 -6.56
C VAL A 38 5.54 -16.59 -5.42
N ASP A 39 5.86 -15.33 -5.63
CA ASP A 39 6.39 -14.43 -4.60
C ASP A 39 7.72 -14.87 -3.98
N LYS A 40 8.58 -15.54 -4.71
CA LYS A 40 9.90 -15.89 -4.19
C LYS A 40 10.74 -14.68 -3.86
N LYS A 41 10.58 -13.61 -4.63
CA LYS A 41 11.23 -12.32 -4.45
C LYS A 41 10.17 -11.24 -4.37
N GLY A 42 10.54 -10.06 -3.91
CA GLY A 42 9.65 -8.91 -3.94
C GLY A 42 9.23 -8.54 -5.36
N PRO A 43 8.45 -7.47 -5.52
CA PRO A 43 7.98 -7.06 -6.83
C PRO A 43 9.17 -6.77 -7.76
N PRO A 44 9.00 -6.99 -9.08
CA PRO A 44 10.07 -6.73 -10.03
C PRO A 44 10.34 -5.23 -10.18
N SER A 45 11.40 -4.92 -10.91
CA SER A 45 11.78 -3.53 -11.18
C SER A 45 10.72 -2.81 -12.03
N ASN A 46 10.73 -1.48 -11.96
CA ASN A 46 9.87 -0.66 -12.82
C ASN A 46 10.13 -0.92 -14.29
N GLU A 47 11.38 -1.20 -14.68
CA GLU A 47 11.72 -1.56 -16.05
C GLU A 47 10.97 -2.80 -16.53
N PHE A 48 10.89 -3.82 -15.69
CA PHE A 48 10.12 -5.03 -16.01
C PHE A 48 8.65 -4.69 -16.22
N ILE A 49 8.08 -3.90 -15.33
CA ILE A 49 6.65 -3.51 -15.38
C ILE A 49 6.38 -2.71 -16.67
N HIS A 50 7.23 -1.75 -17.00
CA HIS A 50 7.11 -0.98 -18.23
C HIS A 50 7.17 -1.86 -19.48
N ARG A 51 8.08 -2.83 -19.47
CA ARG A 51 8.20 -3.77 -20.59
C ARG A 51 6.96 -4.64 -20.74
N PHE A 52 6.41 -5.10 -19.63
CA PHE A 52 5.17 -5.87 -19.61
C PHE A 52 4.00 -5.06 -20.19
N ILE A 53 3.86 -3.82 -19.74
CA ILE A 53 2.83 -2.90 -20.22
C ILE A 53 2.97 -2.68 -21.73
N GLN A 54 4.20 -2.43 -22.19
CA GLN A 54 4.48 -2.13 -23.58
C GLN A 54 4.24 -3.34 -24.50
N LYS A 55 4.74 -4.51 -24.08
CA LYS A 55 4.66 -5.72 -24.91
C LYS A 55 3.24 -6.23 -25.08
N LEU A 56 2.41 -6.12 -24.03
CA LEU A 56 1.01 -6.54 -24.10
C LEU A 56 0.06 -5.40 -24.45
N GLN A 57 0.56 -4.17 -24.61
CA GLN A 57 -0.25 -3.01 -24.88
C GLN A 57 -1.40 -2.86 -23.88
N LEU A 58 -1.05 -2.89 -22.59
CA LEU A 58 -2.02 -2.80 -21.52
C LEU A 58 -2.69 -1.42 -21.50
N THR A 59 -3.92 -1.38 -21.00
CA THR A 59 -4.64 -0.13 -20.82
C THR A 59 -3.99 0.71 -19.70
N GLU A 60 -4.31 2.01 -19.67
CA GLU A 60 -3.84 2.88 -18.59
C GLU A 60 -4.30 2.41 -17.21
N LEU A 61 -5.52 1.89 -17.14
CA LEU A 61 -6.05 1.34 -15.89
C LEU A 61 -5.24 0.14 -15.43
N GLU A 62 -4.94 -0.81 -16.32
CA GLU A 62 -4.14 -1.98 -16.00
C GLU A 62 -2.72 -1.60 -15.58
N ALA A 63 -2.12 -0.63 -16.27
CA ALA A 63 -0.81 -0.11 -15.92
C ALA A 63 -0.80 0.52 -14.52
N SER A 64 -1.80 1.33 -14.21
CA SER A 64 -1.96 1.93 -12.89
C SER A 64 -2.12 0.88 -11.81
N GLN A 65 -2.93 -0.13 -12.05
CA GLN A 65 -3.13 -1.24 -11.11
C GLN A 65 -1.83 -2.00 -10.83
N LEU A 66 -1.00 -2.20 -11.85
CA LEU A 66 0.29 -2.87 -11.69
C LEU A 66 1.26 -2.06 -10.84
N PHE A 67 1.37 -0.76 -11.08
CA PHE A 67 2.26 0.09 -10.30
C PHE A 67 1.79 0.22 -8.85
N ASP A 68 0.50 0.38 -8.63
CA ASP A 68 -0.08 0.42 -7.28
C ASP A 68 0.17 -0.89 -6.54
N ALA A 69 -0.04 -2.01 -7.22
CA ALA A 69 0.19 -3.33 -6.66
C ALA A 69 1.67 -3.56 -6.33
N ALA A 70 2.58 -3.08 -7.18
CA ALA A 70 4.02 -3.17 -6.93
C ALA A 70 4.41 -2.37 -5.70
N GLU A 71 3.89 -1.17 -5.55
CA GLU A 71 4.12 -0.34 -4.37
C GLU A 71 3.60 -1.02 -3.10
N ALA A 72 2.39 -1.54 -3.15
CA ALA A 72 1.78 -2.24 -2.02
C ALA A 72 2.50 -3.54 -1.67
N SER A 73 3.27 -4.12 -2.60
CA SER A 73 3.96 -5.39 -2.41
C SER A 73 5.35 -5.25 -1.82
N GLN A 74 5.79 -4.03 -1.54
CA GLN A 74 7.10 -3.80 -0.93
C GLN A 74 7.17 -4.48 0.44
N ARG A 75 8.23 -5.26 0.66
CA ARG A 75 8.41 -6.01 1.91
C ARG A 75 9.19 -5.24 2.96
N LYS A 76 9.90 -4.20 2.52
CA LYS A 76 10.75 -3.39 3.40
C LYS A 76 10.48 -1.92 3.14
N PHE A 77 10.42 -1.16 4.19
CA PHE A 77 10.45 0.29 4.11
C PHE A 77 11.19 0.82 5.33
N THR A 78 11.74 2.01 5.21
CA THR A 78 12.52 2.64 6.27
C THR A 78 11.73 3.77 6.90
N LEU A 79 11.65 3.76 8.22
CA LEU A 79 11.05 4.86 8.95
C LEU A 79 11.95 6.09 8.90
N ASN A 80 11.36 7.25 8.64
CA ASN A 80 12.08 8.51 8.71
C ASN A 80 12.48 8.78 10.16
N LYS A 81 13.73 9.17 10.38
CA LYS A 81 14.25 9.46 11.73
C LYS A 81 13.56 10.65 12.42
N GLU A 82 12.90 11.51 11.64
CA GLU A 82 12.24 12.71 12.15
C GLU A 82 10.79 12.46 12.60
N LEU A 83 10.30 11.23 12.47
CA LEU A 83 8.97 10.85 12.91
C LEU A 83 8.87 10.95 14.45
N HIS A 84 7.68 11.28 14.93
CA HIS A 84 7.42 11.32 16.36
C HIS A 84 7.69 9.95 17.00
N GLN A 85 8.19 9.99 18.24
CA GLN A 85 8.53 8.78 19.00
C GLN A 85 7.37 7.79 19.05
N ASP A 86 6.14 8.27 19.19
CA ASP A 86 4.96 7.42 19.27
C ASP A 86 4.74 6.57 18.00
N VAL A 87 5.18 7.05 16.84
CA VAL A 87 5.12 6.28 15.60
C VAL A 87 6.02 5.05 15.68
N PHE A 88 7.22 5.20 16.25
CA PHE A 88 8.14 4.06 16.42
C PHE A 88 7.54 2.99 17.34
N TRP A 89 6.93 3.41 18.45
CA TRP A 89 6.25 2.48 19.35
C TRP A 89 5.07 1.79 18.70
N MET A 90 4.26 2.54 17.97
CA MET A 90 3.14 1.99 17.20
C MET A 90 3.62 0.94 16.19
N MET A 91 4.70 1.24 15.46
CA MET A 91 5.25 0.31 14.48
C MET A 91 5.83 -0.95 15.13
N ARG A 92 6.41 -0.82 16.32
CA ARG A 92 6.83 -1.99 17.09
C ARG A 92 5.67 -2.90 17.42
N ASP A 93 4.58 -2.33 17.93
CA ASP A 93 3.39 -3.10 18.29
C ASP A 93 2.78 -3.77 17.05
N MET A 94 2.74 -3.04 15.95
CA MET A 94 2.22 -3.54 14.68
C MET A 94 3.04 -4.71 14.18
N ARG A 95 4.38 -4.57 14.14
CA ARG A 95 5.26 -5.65 13.67
C ARG A 95 5.09 -6.93 14.48
N ALA A 96 4.92 -6.79 15.79
CA ALA A 96 4.76 -7.96 16.67
C ALA A 96 3.46 -8.70 16.39
N ARG A 97 2.44 -8.02 15.88
CA ARG A 97 1.10 -8.58 15.70
C ARG A 97 0.71 -8.85 14.25
N LEU A 98 1.52 -8.45 13.27
CA LEU A 98 1.17 -8.60 11.86
C LEU A 98 0.68 -10.01 11.49
N PRO A 99 1.33 -11.11 11.93
CA PRO A 99 0.88 -12.45 11.54
C PRO A 99 -0.48 -12.83 12.12
N GLU A 100 -0.90 -12.16 13.18
CA GLU A 100 -2.12 -12.52 13.93
C GLU A 100 -3.30 -11.59 13.67
N LEU A 101 -3.13 -10.57 12.82
CA LEU A 101 -4.18 -9.60 12.55
C LEU A 101 -5.35 -10.25 11.81
N SER A 102 -6.56 -10.05 12.34
CA SER A 102 -7.78 -10.45 11.65
C SER A 102 -8.14 -9.45 10.55
N THR A 103 -9.01 -9.86 9.63
CA THR A 103 -9.51 -8.97 8.58
C THR A 103 -10.19 -7.74 9.17
N VAL A 104 -10.92 -7.90 10.27
CA VAL A 104 -11.58 -6.77 10.96
C VAL A 104 -10.55 -5.77 11.46
N GLN A 105 -9.49 -6.25 12.11
CA GLN A 105 -8.42 -5.38 12.61
C GLN A 105 -7.72 -4.64 11.47
N ILE A 106 -7.42 -5.32 10.39
CA ILE A 106 -6.78 -4.72 9.22
C ILE A 106 -7.66 -3.60 8.66
N ASN A 107 -8.95 -3.85 8.50
CA ASN A 107 -9.88 -2.87 7.97
C ASN A 107 -10.00 -1.65 8.89
N LEU A 108 -10.06 -1.86 10.20
CA LEU A 108 -10.11 -0.78 11.18
C LEU A 108 -8.86 0.09 11.14
N ILE A 109 -7.67 -0.52 11.04
CA ILE A 109 -6.42 0.21 10.93
C ILE A 109 -6.41 1.07 9.66
N ARG A 110 -6.85 0.50 8.54
CA ARG A 110 -6.93 1.24 7.28
C ARG A 110 -7.91 2.41 7.36
N GLU A 111 -9.04 2.22 8.02
CA GLU A 111 -10.00 3.29 8.24
C GLU A 111 -9.44 4.42 9.10
N ILE A 112 -8.71 4.06 10.17
CA ILE A 112 -8.05 5.05 11.04
C ILE A 112 -7.05 5.89 10.23
N LEU A 113 -6.28 5.27 9.35
CA LEU A 113 -5.33 5.99 8.51
C LEU A 113 -6.01 6.98 7.56
N ASN A 114 -7.25 6.69 7.17
CA ASN A 114 -8.03 7.57 6.30
C ASN A 114 -8.80 8.67 7.03
N LEU A 115 -8.83 8.65 8.37
CA LEU A 115 -9.51 9.66 9.16
C LEU A 115 -8.86 11.04 9.12
N LYS A 116 -7.59 11.13 8.72
CA LYS A 116 -6.84 12.37 8.74
C LYS A 116 -7.56 13.51 8.03
N ASP A 117 -8.07 13.26 6.85
CA ASP A 117 -8.76 14.27 6.06
C ASP A 117 -10.06 14.71 6.71
N THR A 118 -10.76 13.77 7.34
CA THR A 118 -12.01 14.05 8.04
C THR A 118 -11.76 14.86 9.32
N LEU A 119 -10.72 14.52 10.08
CA LEU A 119 -10.37 15.24 11.33
C LEU A 119 -9.83 16.62 11.06
N ALA A 120 -9.07 16.81 9.99
CA ALA A 120 -8.54 18.12 9.63
C ALA A 120 -9.63 19.13 9.29
N GLN A 121 -10.82 18.69 8.97
CA GLN A 121 -11.96 19.54 8.64
C GLN A 121 -12.77 19.99 9.86
N LYS A 122 -12.50 19.43 11.02
CA LYS A 122 -13.23 19.80 12.24
C LYS A 122 -12.46 20.87 13.00
N PRO A 123 -13.03 22.08 13.13
CA PRO A 123 -12.37 23.14 13.89
C PRO A 123 -12.35 22.82 15.38
N ILE A 124 -11.23 23.15 16.02
CA ILE A 124 -11.03 22.96 17.46
C ILE A 124 -11.62 24.17 18.20
N GLU A 125 -12.84 24.53 17.89
CA GLU A 125 -13.46 25.73 18.44
C GLU A 125 -14.08 25.53 19.82
N THR A 126 -14.29 24.29 20.20
CA THR A 126 -14.95 23.95 21.46
C THR A 126 -14.22 24.38 22.73
N ILE A 127 -12.92 24.67 22.61
CA ILE A 127 -12.11 25.06 23.76
C ILE A 127 -12.27 26.55 24.12
N ARG A 128 -12.56 27.38 23.11
CA ARG A 128 -12.71 28.84 23.30
C ARG A 128 -13.87 29.23 24.20
N PRO A 129 -15.06 28.69 24.09
CA PRO A 129 -16.14 29.04 24.97
C PRO A 129 -15.85 28.79 26.44
N ILE A 130 -15.13 27.73 26.74
CA ILE A 130 -14.79 27.37 28.11
C ILE A 130 -13.83 28.40 28.73
N LYS A 131 -12.84 28.88 27.98
CA LYS A 131 -11.91 29.89 28.41
C LYS A 131 -12.62 31.22 28.69
N ARG A 132 -13.58 31.60 27.87
CA ARG A 132 -14.36 32.81 28.06
C ARG A 132 -15.17 32.76 29.35
N ARG A 133 -15.79 31.63 29.62
CA ARG A 133 -16.55 31.44 30.86
C ARG A 133 -15.66 31.63 32.08
N ARG A 134 -14.48 31.02 32.08
CA ARG A 134 -13.54 31.17 33.19
C ARG A 134 -13.17 32.63 33.44
N ASN A 135 -12.87 33.34 32.35
CA ASN A 135 -12.49 34.74 32.48
C ASN A 135 -13.63 35.61 33.01
N GLN A 136 -14.87 35.33 32.60
CA GLN A 136 -16.04 36.03 33.08
C GLN A 136 -16.30 35.74 34.56
N GLU A 137 -16.18 34.51 34.97
CA GLU A 137 -16.31 34.09 36.36
C GLU A 137 -15.21 34.70 37.25
N ALA A 138 -13.98 34.76 36.72
CA ALA A 138 -12.87 35.34 37.45
C ALA A 138 -13.02 36.84 37.66
N LYS A 139 -13.79 37.55 36.86
CA LYS A 139 -14.04 38.99 36.99
C LYS A 139 -15.14 39.33 37.99
N MET A 140 -15.90 38.34 38.36
CA MET A 140 -16.94 38.49 39.36
C MET A 140 -16.42 38.14 40.76
#